data_322d64ec12fe8413519ef604e829754e
#
_entry.id   322d64ec12fe8413519ef604e829754e
#
_cell.length_a   1.000
_cell.length_b   1.000
_cell.length_c   1.000
_cell.angle_alpha   90.00
_cell.angle_beta   90.00
_cell.angle_gamma   90.00
#
_symmetry.space_group_name_H-M   'P 1'
#
loop_
_entity.id
_entity.type
_entity.pdbx_description
1 polymer ?
#
loop_
_entity_poly.entity_id
_entity_poly.type
_entity_poly.pdbx_seq_one_letter_code
_entity_poly.pdbx_strand_id
1 'polypeptide(L)'
;MASSIMFKTTRSGHSMQRSMSEMKRPAASFPFAARFWVVLAAVMLVAGPAWAQSQRTAPTPQPPPQAAPAIGSGQVSIPGFWDPKRRPERPDMSRITVIRFMTEVDYPPFNYAGADGNPAGFNVDLARLICEELKVQCTVQMRRFDTLLTSLAENRGDAAMASIAVSPDMRRLADFSDPYYRTPARFVTRRDSSINDVRPERLEGKEIAVVAGTAHEAFLKSLFTEADLRSYPTAEQAREALRRGDVDLMFGDGISLAFWLNGTDSQNCCAFRGGPFVESRYFGEGIGIAVKRGNETLRLALNWSLFRLWERGRFSDLWLRYFPISPF
;
A
#
# COMPACT_ATOMS: atom_id res chain seq x y z
N MET A 1 -34.07 23.69 43.27
CA MET A 1 -35.25 24.09 42.49
C MET A 1 -35.35 23.17 41.32
N ALA A 2 -36.39 22.34 41.32
CA ALA A 2 -36.64 21.29 40.33
C ALA A 2 -37.23 21.88 39.05
N SER A 3 -36.93 21.23 37.93
CA SER A 3 -37.90 21.14 36.82
C SER A 3 -37.56 19.91 35.95
N SER A 4 -38.31 18.85 36.20
CA SER A 4 -38.54 17.72 35.31
C SER A 4 -39.32 18.17 34.06
N ILE A 5 -38.91 17.72 32.88
CA ILE A 5 -39.82 17.66 31.74
C ILE A 5 -39.75 16.24 31.16
N MET A 6 -40.81 15.50 31.41
CA MET A 6 -41.23 14.25 30.79
C MET A 6 -41.73 14.54 29.37
N PHE A 7 -41.32 13.79 28.35
CA PHE A 7 -42.10 13.68 27.12
C PHE A 7 -42.30 12.21 26.71
N LYS A 8 -43.54 11.96 26.40
CA LYS A 8 -44.24 10.72 26.15
C LYS A 8 -43.79 9.96 24.90
N THR A 9 -43.77 8.65 25.06
CA THR A 9 -43.85 7.62 24.01
C THR A 9 -45.12 7.73 23.19
N THR A 10 -44.99 7.60 21.86
CA THR A 10 -46.09 7.13 21.01
C THR A 10 -45.55 6.04 20.07
N ARG A 11 -46.06 4.82 20.30
CA ARG A 11 -46.01 3.68 19.39
C ARG A 11 -46.93 3.97 18.21
N SER A 12 -46.45 3.71 16.98
CA SER A 12 -47.34 3.40 15.86
C SER A 12 -46.69 2.27 15.08
N GLY A 13 -47.27 1.09 15.19
CA GLY A 13 -46.95 -0.05 14.38
C GLY A 13 -47.65 0.08 13.02
N HIS A 14 -46.91 -0.29 11.96
CA HIS A 14 -47.50 -0.73 10.69
C HIS A 14 -46.72 -1.93 10.19
N SER A 15 -47.34 -3.07 10.35
CA SER A 15 -47.01 -4.30 9.65
C SER A 15 -47.37 -4.13 8.17
N MET A 16 -46.43 -4.41 7.29
CA MET A 16 -46.75 -4.68 5.89
C MET A 16 -45.95 -5.89 5.43
N GLN A 17 -46.57 -7.05 5.57
CA GLN A 17 -46.26 -8.25 4.81
C GLN A 17 -46.60 -7.99 3.32
N ARG A 18 -45.67 -8.20 2.44
CA ARG A 18 -45.92 -8.52 1.03
C ARG A 18 -44.83 -9.46 0.55
N SER A 19 -45.21 -10.68 0.41
CA SER A 19 -45.41 -11.41 -0.84
C SER A 19 -44.12 -11.78 -1.58
N MET A 20 -43.70 -13.03 -1.31
CA MET A 20 -42.81 -13.80 -2.18
C MET A 20 -43.53 -14.01 -3.52
N SER A 21 -42.95 -13.55 -4.59
CA SER A 21 -43.24 -14.01 -5.96
C SER A 21 -42.03 -14.75 -6.48
N GLU A 22 -42.19 -16.07 -6.60
CA GLU A 22 -41.34 -16.97 -7.36
C GLU A 22 -41.13 -16.45 -8.78
N MET A 23 -39.88 -16.29 -9.18
CA MET A 23 -39.53 -16.09 -10.58
C MET A 23 -38.82 -17.35 -11.10
N LYS A 24 -39.57 -18.18 -11.80
CA LYS A 24 -39.15 -19.36 -12.54
C LYS A 24 -38.03 -19.00 -13.53
N ARG A 25 -36.97 -19.76 -13.49
CA ARG A 25 -35.94 -19.80 -14.56
C ARG A 25 -36.42 -20.64 -15.73
N PRO A 26 -36.28 -20.23 -17.00
CA PRO A 26 -36.41 -21.13 -18.12
C PRO A 26 -35.08 -21.86 -18.37
N ALA A 27 -35.14 -23.18 -18.42
CA ALA A 27 -34.10 -24.04 -18.91
C ALA A 27 -34.00 -23.93 -20.43
N ALA A 28 -32.83 -23.58 -20.94
CA ALA A 28 -32.54 -23.69 -22.37
C ALA A 28 -31.72 -24.97 -22.60
N SER A 29 -32.38 -25.95 -23.17
CA SER A 29 -31.82 -27.16 -23.72
C SER A 29 -31.18 -26.88 -25.08
N PHE A 30 -29.91 -27.25 -25.25
CA PHE A 30 -29.28 -27.32 -26.59
C PHE A 30 -29.27 -28.77 -27.06
N PRO A 31 -29.69 -29.07 -28.30
CA PRO A 31 -29.59 -30.42 -28.85
C PRO A 31 -28.22 -30.65 -29.51
N PHE A 32 -27.69 -31.81 -29.20
CA PHE A 32 -26.61 -32.50 -29.94
C PHE A 32 -27.07 -32.77 -31.38
N ALA A 33 -26.28 -32.38 -32.37
CA ALA A 33 -26.36 -32.93 -33.72
C ALA A 33 -24.94 -33.26 -34.20
N ALA A 34 -24.62 -34.53 -34.08
CA ALA A 34 -23.55 -35.20 -34.81
C ALA A 34 -23.84 -35.22 -36.31
N ARG A 35 -22.89 -34.87 -37.14
CA ARG A 35 -22.86 -35.34 -38.56
C ARG A 35 -21.44 -35.62 -38.98
N PHE A 36 -21.17 -36.91 -39.04
CA PHE A 36 -20.18 -37.59 -39.87
C PHE A 36 -20.21 -37.13 -41.32
N TRP A 37 -19.07 -36.89 -41.91
CA TRP A 37 -18.82 -37.18 -43.33
C TRP A 37 -17.39 -37.74 -43.50
N VAL A 38 -17.39 -38.88 -44.15
CA VAL A 38 -16.27 -39.76 -44.47
C VAL A 38 -15.92 -39.57 -45.95
N VAL A 39 -14.64 -39.64 -46.28
CA VAL A 39 -14.01 -40.20 -47.52
C VAL A 39 -14.00 -39.31 -48.76
N LEU A 40 -12.83 -39.02 -49.29
CA LEU A 40 -12.36 -39.67 -50.53
C LEU A 40 -10.87 -39.36 -50.79
N ALA A 41 -10.13 -40.46 -50.94
CA ALA A 41 -8.79 -40.52 -51.48
C ALA A 41 -8.80 -40.30 -52.98
N ALA A 42 -7.84 -39.56 -53.53
CA ALA A 42 -7.47 -39.66 -54.93
C ALA A 42 -5.92 -39.59 -55.06
N VAL A 43 -5.40 -40.74 -55.42
CA VAL A 43 -4.05 -40.95 -55.91
C VAL A 43 -3.89 -40.37 -57.32
N MET A 44 -2.86 -39.58 -57.55
CA MET A 44 -2.23 -39.45 -58.88
C MET A 44 -0.72 -39.36 -58.74
N LEU A 45 -0.07 -40.41 -59.24
CA LEU A 45 1.31 -40.46 -59.69
C LEU A 45 1.49 -39.55 -60.92
N VAL A 46 2.65 -38.93 -61.07
CA VAL A 46 3.54 -39.03 -62.23
C VAL A 46 4.78 -38.12 -62.07
N ALA A 47 5.89 -38.77 -62.06
CA ALA A 47 7.17 -38.53 -62.79
C ALA A 47 7.90 -37.21 -62.69
N GLY A 48 9.06 -37.22 -62.19
CA GLY A 48 10.29 -37.08 -62.89
C GLY A 48 11.40 -36.30 -62.19
N PRO A 49 12.66 -36.69 -62.25
CA PRO A 49 13.66 -36.18 -61.35
C PRO A 49 14.39 -34.99 -61.98
N ALA A 50 14.52 -33.92 -61.25
CA ALA A 50 15.56 -32.92 -61.47
C ALA A 50 16.43 -32.88 -60.23
N TRP A 51 17.56 -33.46 -60.30
CA TRP A 51 18.62 -33.35 -59.31
C TRP A 51 19.24 -31.96 -59.37
N ALA A 52 18.69 -31.06 -58.61
CA ALA A 52 19.36 -29.81 -58.26
C ALA A 52 20.20 -30.09 -57.01
N GLN A 53 21.50 -30.30 -57.20
CA GLN A 53 22.48 -30.25 -56.12
C GLN A 53 22.46 -28.88 -55.49
N SER A 54 21.70 -28.75 -54.42
CA SER A 54 21.83 -27.57 -53.55
C SER A 54 23.17 -27.67 -52.83
N GLN A 55 24.11 -26.87 -53.25
CA GLN A 55 25.39 -26.64 -52.54
C GLN A 55 25.00 -26.17 -51.12
N ARG A 56 25.23 -27.04 -50.14
CA ARG A 56 25.21 -26.63 -48.74
C ARG A 56 26.37 -25.67 -48.51
N THR A 57 26.10 -24.38 -48.55
CA THR A 57 26.99 -23.40 -47.98
C THR A 57 27.10 -23.72 -46.49
N ALA A 58 28.31 -24.02 -46.04
CA ALA A 58 28.59 -24.22 -44.62
C ALA A 58 28.11 -22.98 -43.83
N PRO A 59 27.44 -23.16 -42.69
CA PRO A 59 27.02 -22.04 -41.86
C PRO A 59 28.29 -21.27 -41.44
N THR A 60 28.31 -20.00 -41.77
CA THR A 60 29.31 -19.05 -41.27
C THR A 60 29.33 -19.13 -39.75
N PRO A 61 30.49 -19.27 -39.10
CA PRO A 61 30.54 -19.27 -37.64
C PRO A 61 29.89 -17.99 -37.12
N GLN A 62 28.77 -18.11 -36.44
CA GLN A 62 28.19 -16.99 -35.69
C GLN A 62 29.23 -16.55 -34.63
N PRO A 63 29.56 -15.27 -34.54
CA PRO A 63 30.33 -14.79 -33.39
C PRO A 63 29.62 -15.21 -32.11
N PRO A 64 30.37 -15.60 -31.07
CA PRO A 64 29.74 -15.97 -29.79
C PRO A 64 28.81 -14.85 -29.36
N PRO A 65 27.64 -15.18 -28.74
CA PRO A 65 26.73 -14.16 -28.24
C PRO A 65 27.54 -13.18 -27.41
N GLN A 66 27.56 -11.91 -27.83
CA GLN A 66 28.14 -10.88 -26.98
C GLN A 66 27.45 -10.99 -25.64
N ALA A 67 28.23 -11.30 -24.60
CA ALA A 67 27.76 -11.27 -23.23
C ALA A 67 26.98 -9.95 -23.08
N ALA A 68 25.71 -10.05 -22.70
CA ALA A 68 24.94 -8.87 -22.37
C ALA A 68 25.80 -8.02 -21.43
N PRO A 69 25.89 -6.68 -21.64
CA PRO A 69 26.68 -5.85 -20.77
C PRO A 69 26.31 -6.25 -19.34
N ALA A 70 27.32 -6.67 -18.57
CA ALA A 70 27.11 -6.94 -17.16
C ALA A 70 26.38 -5.72 -16.65
N ILE A 71 25.12 -5.92 -16.22
CA ILE A 71 24.37 -4.90 -15.51
C ILE A 71 25.33 -4.54 -14.40
N GLY A 72 25.99 -3.38 -14.55
CA GLY A 72 26.94 -2.93 -13.57
C GLY A 72 26.27 -3.14 -12.26
N SER A 73 26.98 -3.63 -11.25
CA SER A 73 26.53 -3.74 -9.87
C SER A 73 26.20 -2.33 -9.36
N GLY A 74 25.25 -1.69 -10.04
CA GLY A 74 24.54 -0.52 -9.57
C GLY A 74 23.94 -0.99 -8.28
N GLN A 75 24.51 -0.57 -7.18
CA GLN A 75 23.95 -0.73 -5.88
C GLN A 75 22.48 -0.34 -6.04
N VAL A 76 21.59 -1.32 -6.00
CA VAL A 76 20.16 -1.08 -5.88
C VAL A 76 20.04 -0.27 -4.61
N SER A 77 19.94 1.04 -4.75
CA SER A 77 19.68 1.93 -3.63
C SER A 77 18.26 1.62 -3.19
N ILE A 78 18.14 0.66 -2.29
CA ILE A 78 16.89 0.44 -1.58
C ILE A 78 16.67 1.70 -0.77
N PRO A 79 15.63 2.51 -1.07
CA PRO A 79 15.47 3.80 -0.41
C PRO A 79 15.37 3.62 1.09
N GLY A 80 16.45 3.89 1.77
CA GLY A 80 16.55 4.42 3.11
C GLY A 80 16.11 3.61 4.31
N PHE A 81 15.43 2.45 4.17
CA PHE A 81 14.91 1.76 5.34
C PHE A 81 15.86 0.72 5.92
N TRP A 82 16.59 0.02 5.05
CA TRP A 82 17.38 -1.13 5.43
C TRP A 82 18.73 -1.08 4.73
N ASP A 83 19.75 -0.66 5.46
CA ASP A 83 21.12 -0.79 4.98
C ASP A 83 21.53 -2.27 5.13
N PRO A 84 21.71 -3.03 4.04
CA PRO A 84 22.10 -4.43 4.11
C PRO A 84 23.49 -4.63 4.76
N LYS A 85 24.28 -3.56 4.86
CA LYS A 85 25.60 -3.58 5.52
C LYS A 85 25.49 -3.37 7.03
N ARG A 86 24.38 -2.81 7.52
CA ARG A 86 24.13 -2.54 8.93
C ARG A 86 23.24 -3.62 9.53
N ARG A 87 23.78 -4.80 9.80
CA ARG A 87 23.04 -5.87 10.47
C ARG A 87 22.95 -5.57 11.97
N PRO A 88 21.76 -5.35 12.51
CA PRO A 88 21.62 -5.18 13.96
C PRO A 88 21.94 -6.49 14.69
N GLU A 89 22.62 -6.39 15.82
CA GLU A 89 22.85 -7.52 16.70
C GLU A 89 21.54 -7.89 17.43
N ARG A 90 21.36 -9.17 17.69
CA ARG A 90 20.24 -9.63 18.49
C ARG A 90 20.44 -9.23 19.95
N PRO A 91 19.56 -8.42 20.55
CA PRO A 91 19.69 -8.06 21.95
C PRO A 91 19.38 -9.24 22.87
N ASP A 92 19.83 -9.14 24.11
CA ASP A 92 19.46 -10.10 25.15
C ASP A 92 17.96 -9.99 25.48
N MET A 93 17.21 -11.05 25.18
CA MET A 93 15.76 -11.15 25.38
C MET A 93 15.38 -11.92 26.66
N SER A 94 16.33 -12.32 27.49
CA SER A 94 16.09 -13.18 28.65
C SER A 94 15.04 -12.63 29.63
N ARG A 95 14.87 -11.32 29.68
CA ARG A 95 13.92 -10.61 30.56
C ARG A 95 12.59 -10.24 29.86
N ILE A 96 12.47 -10.49 28.56
CA ILE A 96 11.28 -10.13 27.77
C ILE A 96 10.62 -11.43 27.30
N THR A 97 9.58 -11.86 27.98
CA THR A 97 8.81 -13.07 27.65
C THR A 97 7.50 -12.74 26.95
N VAL A 98 7.00 -11.52 27.08
CA VAL A 98 5.78 -11.01 26.47
C VAL A 98 5.98 -9.56 26.02
N ILE A 99 5.41 -9.20 24.89
CA ILE A 99 5.32 -7.81 24.44
C ILE A 99 3.84 -7.44 24.32
N ARG A 100 3.42 -6.39 25.03
CA ARG A 100 2.08 -5.85 25.01
C ARG A 100 2.04 -4.70 23.99
N PHE A 101 1.64 -5.02 22.77
CA PHE A 101 1.43 -4.01 21.74
C PHE A 101 0.13 -3.25 21.97
N MET A 102 0.13 -1.97 21.67
CA MET A 102 -1.04 -1.12 21.58
C MET A 102 -1.20 -0.58 20.17
N THR A 103 -2.42 -0.57 19.66
CA THR A 103 -2.78 -0.04 18.36
C THR A 103 -4.06 0.76 18.43
N GLU A 104 -4.38 1.51 17.41
CA GLU A 104 -5.68 2.14 17.25
C GLU A 104 -6.60 1.29 16.35
N VAL A 105 -7.84 1.76 16.12
CA VAL A 105 -8.87 0.94 15.46
C VAL A 105 -9.51 1.59 14.23
N ASP A 106 -9.04 2.76 13.82
CA ASP A 106 -9.71 3.56 12.79
C ASP A 106 -8.74 4.00 11.66
N TYR A 107 -7.80 3.14 11.29
CA TYR A 107 -6.87 3.41 10.21
C TYR A 107 -6.66 2.18 9.28
N PRO A 108 -7.72 1.70 8.60
CA PRO A 108 -7.57 0.61 7.65
C PRO A 108 -6.72 1.03 6.45
N PRO A 109 -5.94 0.10 5.85
CA PRO A 109 -5.77 -1.30 6.22
C PRO A 109 -4.66 -1.53 7.24
N PHE A 110 -4.10 -0.48 7.85
CA PHE A 110 -2.96 -0.60 8.77
C PHE A 110 -3.38 -1.18 10.12
N ASN A 111 -4.42 -0.64 10.72
CA ASN A 111 -4.97 -1.09 11.99
C ASN A 111 -6.45 -0.72 12.09
N TYR A 112 -7.27 -1.70 12.43
CA TYR A 112 -8.72 -1.54 12.54
C TYR A 112 -9.33 -2.63 13.41
N ALA A 113 -10.58 -2.43 13.83
CA ALA A 113 -11.35 -3.49 14.46
C ALA A 113 -11.90 -4.46 13.39
N GLY A 114 -11.52 -5.73 13.47
CA GLY A 114 -12.06 -6.78 12.60
C GLY A 114 -13.55 -7.02 12.82
N ALA A 115 -14.17 -7.82 11.98
CA ALA A 115 -15.58 -8.16 12.09
C ALA A 115 -15.93 -8.90 13.40
N ASP A 116 -14.96 -9.55 14.02
CA ASP A 116 -15.04 -10.22 15.32
C ASP A 116 -14.74 -9.29 16.51
N GLY A 117 -14.52 -8.01 16.25
CA GLY A 117 -14.15 -7.01 17.25
C GLY A 117 -12.69 -7.07 17.73
N ASN A 118 -11.88 -7.98 17.17
CA ASN A 118 -10.45 -8.09 17.50
C ASN A 118 -9.60 -7.13 16.66
N PRO A 119 -8.41 -6.74 17.16
CA PRO A 119 -7.50 -5.92 16.36
C PRO A 119 -7.02 -6.68 15.12
N ALA A 120 -7.09 -6.03 13.96
CA ALA A 120 -6.70 -6.53 12.65
C ALA A 120 -5.94 -5.46 11.85
N GLY A 121 -5.32 -5.89 10.75
CA GLY A 121 -4.61 -5.02 9.82
C GLY A 121 -3.11 -5.27 9.77
N PHE A 122 -2.44 -4.58 8.84
CA PHE A 122 -1.01 -4.74 8.58
C PHE A 122 -0.14 -4.61 9.85
N ASN A 123 -0.37 -3.57 10.66
CA ASN A 123 0.41 -3.35 11.88
C ASN A 123 0.20 -4.46 12.90
N VAL A 124 -1.01 -4.98 13.01
CA VAL A 124 -1.34 -6.07 13.94
C VAL A 124 -0.66 -7.37 13.52
N ASP A 125 -0.70 -7.70 12.25
CA ASP A 125 -0.03 -8.89 11.72
C ASP A 125 1.49 -8.75 11.77
N LEU A 126 2.04 -7.56 11.52
CA LEU A 126 3.47 -7.30 11.67
C LEU A 126 3.90 -7.43 13.14
N ALA A 127 3.11 -6.95 14.11
CA ALA A 127 3.39 -7.14 15.53
C ALA A 127 3.47 -8.64 15.89
N ARG A 128 2.55 -9.45 15.37
CA ARG A 128 2.57 -10.92 15.56
C ARG A 128 3.82 -11.56 14.96
N LEU A 129 4.21 -11.16 13.73
CA LEU A 129 5.45 -11.64 13.08
C LEU A 129 6.71 -11.25 13.87
N ILE A 130 6.75 -10.04 14.45
CA ILE A 130 7.84 -9.60 15.31
C ILE A 130 7.97 -10.51 16.54
N CYS A 131 6.87 -10.80 17.22
CA CYS A 131 6.90 -11.70 18.37
C CYS A 131 7.31 -13.12 18.01
N GLU A 132 6.87 -13.63 16.88
CA GLU A 132 7.28 -14.94 16.35
C GLU A 132 8.80 -14.97 16.09
N GLU A 133 9.37 -13.93 15.47
CA GLU A 133 10.81 -13.83 15.20
C GLU A 133 11.63 -13.73 16.51
N LEU A 134 11.11 -13.00 17.51
CA LEU A 134 11.73 -12.87 18.84
C LEU A 134 11.52 -14.11 19.71
N LYS A 135 10.56 -14.97 19.39
CA LYS A 135 10.12 -16.13 20.19
C LYS A 135 9.56 -15.71 21.56
N VAL A 136 8.74 -14.67 21.58
CA VAL A 136 8.04 -14.16 22.76
C VAL A 136 6.54 -14.18 22.56
N GLN A 137 5.76 -14.13 23.63
CA GLN A 137 4.31 -13.98 23.53
C GLN A 137 3.92 -12.57 23.11
N CYS A 138 2.80 -12.45 22.41
CA CYS A 138 2.23 -11.18 21.97
C CYS A 138 0.82 -10.98 22.49
N THR A 139 0.54 -9.77 22.97
CA THR A 139 -0.81 -9.28 23.08
C THR A 139 -0.95 -7.99 22.30
N VAL A 140 -2.09 -7.77 21.64
CA VAL A 140 -2.40 -6.52 20.93
C VAL A 140 -3.66 -5.94 21.51
N GLN A 141 -3.58 -4.72 22.06
CA GLN A 141 -4.67 -4.02 22.71
C GLN A 141 -5.05 -2.79 21.88
N MET A 142 -6.34 -2.60 21.67
CA MET A 142 -6.87 -1.41 21.01
C MET A 142 -6.98 -0.25 22.01
N ARG A 143 -6.53 0.94 21.58
CA ARG A 143 -6.57 2.19 22.32
C ARG A 143 -6.90 3.34 21.39
N ARG A 144 -7.36 4.44 21.92
CA ARG A 144 -7.48 5.67 21.15
C ARG A 144 -6.08 6.19 20.83
N PHE A 145 -5.90 6.71 19.61
CA PHE A 145 -4.60 7.19 19.12
C PHE A 145 -3.95 8.21 20.06
N ASP A 146 -4.72 9.20 20.53
CA ASP A 146 -4.27 10.27 21.42
C ASP A 146 -3.77 9.78 22.81
N THR A 147 -4.14 8.56 23.21
CA THR A 147 -3.74 7.97 24.49
C THR A 147 -2.55 7.00 24.40
N LEU A 148 -2.08 6.68 23.20
CA LEU A 148 -1.05 5.64 23.00
C LEU A 148 0.26 5.97 23.70
N LEU A 149 0.83 7.17 23.45
CA LEU A 149 2.12 7.56 24.03
C LEU A 149 2.05 7.78 25.53
N THR A 150 0.94 8.32 26.05
CA THR A 150 0.71 8.43 27.48
C THR A 150 0.60 7.04 28.13
N SER A 151 -0.06 6.10 27.48
CA SER A 151 -0.16 4.71 27.96
C SER A 151 1.20 4.02 28.00
N LEU A 152 2.13 4.31 27.05
CA LEU A 152 3.52 3.83 27.12
C LEU A 152 4.26 4.40 28.34
N ALA A 153 4.15 5.71 28.58
CA ALA A 153 4.78 6.37 29.72
C ALA A 153 4.30 5.76 31.05
N GLU A 154 3.01 5.41 31.13
CA GLU A 154 2.36 4.80 32.31
C GLU A 154 2.53 3.26 32.39
N ASN A 155 3.32 2.63 31.52
CA ASN A 155 3.55 1.18 31.47
C ASN A 155 2.26 0.34 31.25
N ARG A 156 1.23 0.91 30.60
CA ARG A 156 -0.01 0.18 30.25
C ARG A 156 0.17 -0.72 29.01
N GLY A 157 1.28 -0.56 28.29
CA GLY A 157 1.76 -1.38 27.18
C GLY A 157 3.27 -1.19 27.03
N ASP A 158 3.88 -1.99 26.19
CA ASP A 158 5.33 -2.00 25.99
C ASP A 158 5.73 -1.33 24.68
N ALA A 159 4.89 -1.45 23.65
CA ALA A 159 5.09 -0.84 22.34
C ALA A 159 3.77 -0.33 21.74
N ALA A 160 3.83 0.80 21.03
CA ALA A 160 2.67 1.30 20.26
C ALA A 160 2.98 1.21 18.76
N MET A 161 2.10 0.52 18.03
CA MET A 161 2.20 0.25 16.61
C MET A 161 0.90 0.62 15.92
N ALA A 162 0.80 1.91 15.56
CA ALA A 162 -0.42 2.57 15.09
C ALA A 162 -0.11 3.61 14.02
N SER A 163 0.81 3.30 13.09
CA SER A 163 1.22 4.22 12.03
C SER A 163 1.71 5.59 12.52
N ILE A 164 2.43 5.59 13.65
CA ILE A 164 2.93 6.81 14.29
C ILE A 164 4.11 7.36 13.50
N ALA A 165 3.95 8.56 12.94
CA ALA A 165 5.03 9.24 12.23
C ALA A 165 6.14 9.66 13.22
N VAL A 166 7.37 9.31 12.87
CA VAL A 166 8.54 9.73 13.63
C VAL A 166 8.85 11.19 13.33
N SER A 167 8.74 12.03 14.35
CA SER A 167 9.04 13.47 14.26
C SER A 167 9.79 13.93 15.50
N PRO A 168 10.44 15.11 15.47
CA PRO A 168 11.12 15.67 16.64
C PRO A 168 10.19 15.80 17.87
N ASP A 169 8.91 16.12 17.66
CA ASP A 169 7.93 16.24 18.72
C ASP A 169 7.58 14.89 19.34
N MET A 170 7.36 13.88 18.50
CA MET A 170 7.08 12.53 18.98
C MET A 170 8.28 11.92 19.72
N ARG A 171 9.51 12.20 19.27
CA ARG A 171 10.75 11.75 19.94
C ARG A 171 10.94 12.35 21.35
N ARG A 172 10.26 13.46 21.66
CA ARG A 172 10.23 13.99 23.04
C ARG A 172 9.37 13.15 23.99
N LEU A 173 8.40 12.44 23.46
CA LEU A 173 7.39 11.67 24.21
C LEU A 173 7.75 10.18 24.32
N ALA A 174 8.37 9.61 23.27
CA ALA A 174 8.70 8.18 23.18
C ALA A 174 10.01 7.98 22.40
N ASP A 175 10.64 6.82 22.59
CA ASP A 175 11.67 6.34 21.67
C ASP A 175 11.01 5.51 20.56
N PHE A 176 11.68 5.43 19.41
CA PHE A 176 11.14 4.77 18.22
C PHE A 176 12.11 3.71 17.68
N SER A 177 11.56 2.64 17.15
CA SER A 177 12.31 1.76 16.25
C SER A 177 12.81 2.52 15.03
N ASP A 178 13.67 1.89 14.23
CA ASP A 178 13.89 2.32 12.86
C ASP A 178 12.56 2.34 12.13
N PRO A 179 12.35 3.29 11.20
CA PRO A 179 11.12 3.33 10.43
C PRO A 179 10.94 2.03 9.64
N TYR A 180 9.73 1.47 9.62
CA TYR A 180 9.45 0.23 8.90
C TYR A 180 8.65 0.46 7.60
N TYR A 181 8.09 1.63 7.39
CA TYR A 181 7.62 2.12 6.10
C TYR A 181 7.59 3.64 6.04
N ARG A 182 7.46 4.16 4.82
CA ARG A 182 7.15 5.57 4.54
C ARG A 182 5.95 5.63 3.61
N THR A 183 5.16 6.66 3.76
CA THR A 183 4.13 7.00 2.79
C THR A 183 4.69 8.08 1.86
N PRO A 184 5.19 7.73 0.68
CA PRO A 184 5.67 8.74 -0.25
C PRO A 184 4.50 9.57 -0.76
N ALA A 185 4.70 10.85 -0.93
CA ALA A 185 3.75 11.64 -1.69
C ALA A 185 3.90 11.38 -3.19
N ARG A 186 2.81 11.39 -3.94
CA ARG A 186 2.78 11.11 -5.38
C ARG A 186 1.86 12.07 -6.12
N PHE A 187 2.23 12.35 -7.36
CA PHE A 187 1.29 12.94 -8.31
C PHE A 187 0.47 11.87 -9.00
N VAL A 188 -0.77 12.23 -9.30
CA VAL A 188 -1.69 11.46 -10.16
C VAL A 188 -2.24 12.39 -11.23
N THR A 189 -2.32 11.90 -12.46
CA THR A 189 -2.98 12.57 -13.60
C THR A 189 -4.05 11.65 -14.19
N ARG A 190 -4.93 12.19 -14.99
CA ARG A 190 -5.75 11.36 -15.88
C ARG A 190 -4.87 10.61 -16.87
N ARG A 191 -5.30 9.44 -17.28
CA ARG A 191 -4.53 8.58 -18.23
C ARG A 191 -4.34 9.22 -19.60
N ASP A 192 -5.31 10.03 -20.02
CA ASP A 192 -5.30 10.78 -21.29
C ASP A 192 -4.47 12.10 -21.21
N SER A 193 -3.92 12.42 -20.04
CA SER A 193 -3.09 13.61 -19.86
C SER A 193 -1.76 13.50 -20.59
N SER A 194 -1.35 14.60 -21.24
CA SER A 194 -0.03 14.74 -21.88
C SER A 194 1.11 15.01 -20.88
N ILE A 195 0.79 15.21 -19.59
CA ILE A 195 1.79 15.51 -18.56
C ILE A 195 2.57 14.22 -18.24
N ASN A 196 3.86 14.20 -18.58
CA ASN A 196 4.76 13.07 -18.30
C ASN A 196 5.90 13.43 -17.34
N ASP A 197 6.13 14.72 -17.11
CA ASP A 197 7.19 15.26 -16.25
C ASP A 197 6.54 16.14 -15.17
N VAL A 198 6.85 15.86 -13.91
CA VAL A 198 6.28 16.54 -12.73
C VAL A 198 7.33 17.38 -11.98
N ARG A 199 8.41 17.78 -12.65
CA ARG A 199 9.34 18.75 -12.07
C ARG A 199 8.65 20.12 -11.96
N PRO A 200 9.02 20.94 -10.97
CA PRO A 200 8.38 22.24 -10.74
C PRO A 200 8.27 23.11 -12.00
N GLU A 201 9.35 23.19 -12.79
CA GLU A 201 9.43 24.00 -14.02
C GLU A 201 8.50 23.49 -15.14
N ARG A 202 8.06 22.24 -15.05
CA ARG A 202 7.15 21.62 -16.04
C ARG A 202 5.67 21.71 -15.63
N LEU A 203 5.42 22.12 -14.41
CA LEU A 203 4.08 22.29 -13.85
C LEU A 203 3.68 23.77 -13.69
N GLU A 204 4.43 24.71 -14.27
CA GLU A 204 4.07 26.11 -14.36
C GLU A 204 2.67 26.27 -14.97
N GLY A 205 1.78 26.99 -14.28
CA GLY A 205 0.40 27.24 -14.69
C GLY A 205 -0.50 25.98 -14.73
N LYS A 206 -0.05 24.83 -14.20
CA LYS A 206 -0.87 23.63 -14.09
C LYS A 206 -1.68 23.65 -12.81
N GLU A 207 -2.96 23.27 -12.94
CA GLU A 207 -3.85 23.18 -11.79
C GLU A 207 -3.61 21.88 -11.01
N ILE A 208 -3.17 22.01 -9.75
CA ILE A 208 -2.85 20.86 -8.89
C ILE A 208 -3.83 20.81 -7.71
N ALA A 209 -4.65 19.77 -7.66
CA ALA A 209 -5.50 19.50 -6.51
C ALA A 209 -4.67 18.98 -5.33
N VAL A 210 -4.94 19.49 -4.14
CA VAL A 210 -4.32 19.06 -2.89
C VAL A 210 -5.31 19.22 -1.73
N VAL A 211 -5.13 18.44 -0.65
CA VAL A 211 -5.97 18.60 0.54
C VAL A 211 -5.44 19.75 1.40
N ALA A 212 -6.33 20.67 1.74
CA ALA A 212 -6.02 21.86 2.52
C ALA A 212 -5.46 21.51 3.91
N GLY A 213 -4.49 22.30 4.39
CA GLY A 213 -3.90 22.18 5.73
C GLY A 213 -2.97 20.98 5.90
N THR A 214 -2.64 20.26 4.83
CA THR A 214 -1.76 19.07 4.90
C THR A 214 -0.29 19.40 4.63
N ALA A 215 0.58 18.49 5.02
CA ALA A 215 2.00 18.55 4.65
C ALA A 215 2.22 18.53 3.13
N HIS A 216 1.31 17.89 2.38
CA HIS A 216 1.33 17.88 0.92
C HIS A 216 1.12 19.28 0.34
N GLU A 217 0.16 20.03 0.88
CA GLU A 217 -0.06 21.41 0.49
C GLU A 217 1.15 22.31 0.83
N ALA A 218 1.73 22.14 2.02
CA ALA A 218 2.91 22.88 2.43
C ALA A 218 4.13 22.60 1.53
N PHE A 219 4.30 21.32 1.12
CA PHE A 219 5.33 20.91 0.17
C PHE A 219 5.15 21.59 -1.18
N LEU A 220 3.94 21.53 -1.74
CA LEU A 220 3.67 22.18 -3.04
C LEU A 220 3.89 23.70 -2.98
N LYS A 221 3.37 24.38 -1.97
CA LYS A 221 3.56 25.82 -1.78
C LYS A 221 5.03 26.22 -1.71
N SER A 222 5.89 25.35 -1.21
CA SER A 222 7.33 25.63 -1.07
C SER A 222 8.15 25.35 -2.32
N LEU A 223 7.78 24.36 -3.11
CA LEU A 223 8.61 23.85 -4.21
C LEU A 223 7.97 24.01 -5.60
N PHE A 224 6.66 24.18 -5.68
CA PHE A 224 5.90 24.30 -6.92
C PHE A 224 5.23 25.66 -6.99
N THR A 225 6.02 26.72 -6.84
CA THR A 225 5.55 28.11 -6.66
C THR A 225 4.81 28.66 -7.87
N GLU A 226 5.13 28.16 -9.07
CA GLU A 226 4.54 28.61 -10.33
C GLU A 226 3.34 27.76 -10.76
N ALA A 227 2.95 26.76 -9.96
CA ALA A 227 1.75 25.95 -10.23
C ALA A 227 0.51 26.56 -9.56
N ASP A 228 -0.65 26.36 -10.18
CA ASP A 228 -1.94 26.82 -9.64
C ASP A 228 -2.51 25.79 -8.66
N LEU A 229 -2.36 26.04 -7.36
CA LEU A 229 -2.83 25.10 -6.33
C LEU A 229 -4.33 25.25 -6.08
N ARG A 230 -5.07 24.16 -6.20
CA ARG A 230 -6.49 24.05 -5.85
C ARG A 230 -6.61 23.23 -4.57
N SER A 231 -6.80 23.93 -3.44
CA SER A 231 -6.94 23.32 -2.12
C SER A 231 -8.37 22.86 -1.88
N TYR A 232 -8.56 21.57 -1.59
CA TYR A 232 -9.85 20.95 -1.31
C TYR A 232 -9.96 20.58 0.17
N PRO A 233 -11.15 20.65 0.78
CA PRO A 233 -11.37 20.26 2.16
C PRO A 233 -11.11 18.79 2.43
N THR A 234 -11.35 17.89 1.45
CA THR A 234 -11.19 16.45 1.57
C THR A 234 -10.47 15.83 0.39
N ALA A 235 -9.84 14.68 0.61
CA ALA A 235 -9.19 13.90 -0.44
C ALA A 235 -10.20 13.40 -1.49
N GLU A 236 -11.43 13.09 -1.08
CA GLU A 236 -12.50 12.66 -1.96
C GLU A 236 -12.85 13.74 -2.98
N GLN A 237 -13.03 14.98 -2.52
CA GLN A 237 -13.33 16.12 -3.41
C GLN A 237 -12.17 16.38 -4.39
N ALA A 238 -10.92 16.29 -3.93
CA ALA A 238 -9.75 16.45 -4.78
C ALA A 238 -9.66 15.35 -5.86
N ARG A 239 -9.94 14.10 -5.50
CA ARG A 239 -9.99 12.94 -6.41
C ARG A 239 -11.09 13.11 -7.46
N GLU A 240 -12.27 13.55 -7.02
CA GLU A 240 -13.39 13.78 -7.91
C GLU A 240 -13.11 14.91 -8.91
N ALA A 241 -12.50 16.02 -8.48
CA ALA A 241 -12.08 17.10 -9.35
C ALA A 241 -11.09 16.63 -10.43
N LEU A 242 -10.10 15.80 -10.04
CA LEU A 242 -9.17 15.19 -11.01
C LEU A 242 -9.91 14.27 -11.98
N ARG A 243 -10.78 13.40 -11.47
CA ARG A 243 -11.54 12.46 -12.30
C ARG A 243 -12.38 13.16 -13.37
N ARG A 244 -13.04 14.27 -13.01
CA ARG A 244 -13.83 15.09 -13.95
C ARG A 244 -12.99 15.91 -14.91
N GLY A 245 -11.69 16.12 -14.60
CA GLY A 245 -10.82 16.99 -15.39
C GLY A 245 -10.93 18.48 -15.01
N ASP A 246 -11.46 18.78 -13.83
CA ASP A 246 -11.52 20.14 -13.29
C ASP A 246 -10.11 20.66 -12.88
N VAL A 247 -9.15 19.76 -12.76
CA VAL A 247 -7.71 20.01 -12.47
C VAL A 247 -6.85 19.10 -13.32
N ASP A 248 -5.59 19.48 -13.55
CA ASP A 248 -4.61 18.69 -14.34
C ASP A 248 -4.01 17.51 -13.55
N LEU A 249 -3.71 17.76 -12.27
CA LEU A 249 -3.05 16.79 -11.38
C LEU A 249 -3.69 16.79 -10.00
N MET A 250 -3.45 15.73 -9.26
CA MET A 250 -3.62 15.68 -7.80
C MET A 250 -2.31 15.25 -7.16
N PHE A 251 -1.99 15.86 -6.02
CA PHE A 251 -0.84 15.50 -5.19
C PHE A 251 -1.29 15.09 -3.80
N GLY A 252 -0.79 13.95 -3.31
CA GLY A 252 -1.19 13.44 -2.01
C GLY A 252 -0.45 12.19 -1.59
N ASP A 253 -0.91 11.57 -0.50
CA ASP A 253 -0.36 10.33 0.03
C ASP A 253 -0.42 9.18 -0.98
N GLY A 254 0.73 8.61 -1.29
CA GLY A 254 0.85 7.62 -2.37
C GLY A 254 0.13 6.31 -2.08
N ILE A 255 0.04 5.88 -0.81
CA ILE A 255 -0.68 4.66 -0.43
C ILE A 255 -2.18 4.89 -0.60
N SER A 256 -2.69 5.99 -0.05
CA SER A 256 -4.10 6.36 -0.20
C SER A 256 -4.51 6.52 -1.67
N LEU A 257 -3.65 7.13 -2.48
CA LEU A 257 -3.87 7.26 -3.93
C LEU A 257 -3.79 5.90 -4.64
N ALA A 258 -2.89 4.98 -4.23
CA ALA A 258 -2.81 3.64 -4.79
C ALA A 258 -4.10 2.84 -4.55
N PHE A 259 -4.68 2.92 -3.36
CA PHE A 259 -5.98 2.28 -3.08
C PHE A 259 -7.09 2.86 -3.94
N TRP A 260 -7.16 4.18 -4.06
CA TRP A 260 -8.14 4.81 -4.94
C TRP A 260 -7.97 4.41 -6.40
N LEU A 261 -6.74 4.44 -6.93
CA LEU A 261 -6.45 4.08 -8.33
C LEU A 261 -6.82 2.62 -8.67
N ASN A 262 -6.68 1.71 -7.69
CA ASN A 262 -7.02 0.29 -7.85
C ASN A 262 -8.46 -0.03 -7.42
N GLY A 263 -9.17 0.93 -6.83
CA GLY A 263 -10.57 0.80 -6.44
C GLY A 263 -11.54 1.17 -7.56
N THR A 264 -12.83 0.88 -7.34
CA THR A 264 -13.92 1.17 -8.29
C THR A 264 -14.16 2.67 -8.46
N ASP A 265 -13.88 3.47 -7.41
CA ASP A 265 -14.20 4.89 -7.37
C ASP A 265 -13.36 5.72 -8.35
N SER A 266 -12.17 5.25 -8.69
CA SER A 266 -11.34 5.89 -9.72
C SER A 266 -11.91 5.73 -11.13
N GLN A 267 -12.80 4.75 -11.35
CA GLN A 267 -13.30 4.36 -12.68
C GLN A 267 -12.16 4.18 -13.70
N ASN A 268 -10.98 3.75 -13.21
CA ASN A 268 -9.78 3.58 -14.02
C ASN A 268 -9.34 4.85 -14.80
N CYS A 269 -9.75 6.05 -14.36
CA CYS A 269 -9.46 7.32 -15.02
C CYS A 269 -7.99 7.66 -15.10
N CYS A 270 -7.25 7.25 -14.09
CA CYS A 270 -6.08 7.97 -13.67
C CYS A 270 -4.89 7.05 -13.41
N ALA A 271 -3.67 7.62 -13.32
CA ALA A 271 -2.43 6.89 -13.04
C ALA A 271 -1.41 7.79 -12.34
N PHE A 272 -0.49 7.16 -11.62
CA PHE A 272 0.65 7.87 -11.05
C PHE A 272 1.52 8.51 -12.12
N ARG A 273 2.12 9.67 -11.77
CA ARG A 273 3.14 10.35 -12.56
C ARG A 273 4.31 10.76 -11.69
N GLY A 274 5.52 10.54 -12.21
CA GLY A 274 6.75 10.87 -11.52
C GLY A 274 6.91 10.26 -10.13
N GLY A 275 7.92 10.69 -9.41
CA GLY A 275 8.23 10.49 -8.01
C GLY A 275 8.35 9.11 -7.54
N PRO A 276 8.62 8.63 -6.36
CA PRO A 276 8.03 9.12 -5.09
C PRO A 276 8.73 10.37 -4.52
N PHE A 277 7.98 11.19 -3.80
CA PHE A 277 8.50 12.31 -3.04
C PHE A 277 8.55 11.94 -1.56
N VAL A 278 9.74 11.96 -0.98
CA VAL A 278 10.00 11.46 0.39
C VAL A 278 10.70 12.51 1.26
N GLU A 279 10.49 13.78 0.97
CA GLU A 279 11.15 14.88 1.68
C GLU A 279 10.78 14.88 3.17
N SER A 280 11.75 14.54 4.01
CA SER A 280 11.53 14.31 5.44
C SER A 280 11.08 15.55 6.20
N ARG A 281 11.44 16.76 5.71
CA ARG A 281 10.99 18.03 6.28
C ARG A 281 9.47 18.15 6.30
N TYR A 282 8.78 17.58 5.29
CA TYR A 282 7.32 17.65 5.17
C TYR A 282 6.65 16.34 5.59
N PHE A 283 7.19 15.19 5.17
CA PHE A 283 6.55 13.87 5.31
C PHE A 283 7.11 13.05 6.47
N GLY A 284 7.99 13.65 7.29
CA GLY A 284 8.60 12.98 8.44
C GLY A 284 9.69 11.97 8.05
N GLU A 285 10.28 11.36 9.07
CA GLU A 285 11.36 10.38 8.89
C GLU A 285 10.84 8.99 8.49
N GLY A 286 9.54 8.79 8.54
CA GLY A 286 8.84 7.53 8.32
C GLY A 286 8.03 7.11 9.53
N ILE A 287 7.45 5.90 9.46
CA ILE A 287 6.59 5.34 10.50
C ILE A 287 7.40 4.35 11.33
N GLY A 288 7.41 4.56 12.64
CA GLY A 288 8.15 3.73 13.59
C GLY A 288 7.25 3.11 14.67
N ILE A 289 7.77 2.11 15.35
CA ILE A 289 7.13 1.51 16.52
C ILE A 289 7.60 2.30 17.74
N ALA A 290 6.67 2.93 18.46
CA ALA A 290 6.99 3.69 19.67
C ALA A 290 7.15 2.76 20.87
N VAL A 291 8.16 3.03 21.69
CA VAL A 291 8.40 2.38 22.98
C VAL A 291 8.56 3.45 24.05
N LYS A 292 8.40 3.06 25.32
CA LYS A 292 8.67 3.98 26.44
C LYS A 292 10.11 4.51 26.34
N ARG A 293 10.30 5.79 26.61
CA ARG A 293 11.62 6.42 26.63
C ARG A 293 12.59 5.66 27.56
N GLY A 294 13.79 5.42 27.05
CA GLY A 294 14.83 4.66 27.76
C GLY A 294 14.67 3.13 27.70
N ASN A 295 13.64 2.59 27.04
CA ASN A 295 13.51 1.15 26.82
C ASN A 295 14.35 0.69 25.61
N GLU A 296 15.66 0.83 25.74
CA GLU A 296 16.63 0.53 24.68
C GLU A 296 16.60 -0.94 24.27
N THR A 297 16.48 -1.85 25.24
CA THR A 297 16.45 -3.30 24.96
C THR A 297 15.31 -3.67 24.02
N LEU A 298 14.09 -3.19 24.31
CA LEU A 298 12.94 -3.47 23.45
C LEU A 298 13.09 -2.76 22.09
N ARG A 299 13.58 -1.52 22.07
CA ARG A 299 13.81 -0.77 20.83
C ARG A 299 14.77 -1.51 19.89
N LEU A 300 15.89 -2.01 20.41
CA LEU A 300 16.85 -2.80 19.64
C LEU A 300 16.26 -4.15 19.20
N ALA A 301 15.46 -4.79 20.05
CA ALA A 301 14.77 -6.03 19.69
C ALA A 301 13.80 -5.84 18.52
N LEU A 302 13.05 -4.74 18.52
CA LEU A 302 12.16 -4.38 17.43
C LEU A 302 12.94 -4.13 16.13
N ASN A 303 14.04 -3.39 16.19
CA ASN A 303 14.91 -3.13 15.03
C ASN A 303 15.49 -4.44 14.47
N TRP A 304 16.01 -5.29 15.34
CA TRP A 304 16.53 -6.60 14.93
C TRP A 304 15.44 -7.45 14.25
N SER A 305 14.24 -7.50 14.82
CA SER A 305 13.13 -8.29 14.27
C SER A 305 12.68 -7.76 12.92
N LEU A 306 12.51 -6.45 12.80
CA LEU A 306 12.13 -5.82 11.53
C LEU A 306 13.15 -6.13 10.43
N PHE A 307 14.46 -6.01 10.76
CA PHE A 307 15.53 -6.35 9.83
C PHE A 307 15.47 -7.83 9.41
N ARG A 308 15.26 -8.76 10.36
CA ARG A 308 15.16 -10.19 10.06
C ARG A 308 13.96 -10.55 9.22
N LEU A 309 12.80 -9.93 9.49
CA LEU A 309 11.59 -10.12 8.68
C LEU A 309 11.79 -9.62 7.25
N TRP A 310 12.47 -8.48 7.09
CA TRP A 310 12.84 -7.95 5.78
C TRP A 310 13.84 -8.87 5.05
N GLU A 311 14.93 -9.24 5.71
CA GLU A 311 15.98 -10.11 5.14
C GLU A 311 15.41 -11.44 4.62
N ARG A 312 14.38 -11.97 5.28
CA ARG A 312 13.70 -13.22 4.91
C ARG A 312 12.54 -13.03 3.94
N GLY A 313 12.28 -11.82 3.46
CA GLY A 313 11.16 -11.52 2.57
C GLY A 313 9.79 -11.48 3.26
N ARG A 314 9.67 -11.87 4.54
CA ARG A 314 8.39 -11.97 5.26
C ARG A 314 7.70 -10.61 5.42
N PHE A 315 8.47 -9.53 5.51
CA PHE A 315 7.93 -8.18 5.53
C PHE A 315 7.25 -7.83 4.20
N SER A 316 7.94 -8.10 3.08
CA SER A 316 7.40 -7.84 1.74
C SER A 316 6.16 -8.70 1.44
N ASP A 317 6.18 -9.97 1.83
CA ASP A 317 5.03 -10.87 1.68
C ASP A 317 3.83 -10.38 2.49
N LEU A 318 4.06 -9.91 3.72
CA LEU A 318 3.00 -9.32 4.53
C LEU A 318 2.48 -8.03 3.91
N TRP A 319 3.37 -7.16 3.47
CA TRP A 319 3.01 -5.90 2.84
C TRP A 319 2.09 -6.11 1.63
N LEU A 320 2.49 -6.98 0.69
CA LEU A 320 1.74 -7.24 -0.54
C LEU A 320 0.37 -7.88 -0.32
N ARG A 321 0.09 -8.42 0.87
CA ARG A 321 -1.27 -8.87 1.24
C ARG A 321 -2.23 -7.71 1.52
N TYR A 322 -1.70 -6.57 1.94
CA TYR A 322 -2.49 -5.39 2.32
C TYR A 322 -2.44 -4.27 1.29
N PHE A 323 -1.35 -4.17 0.52
CA PHE A 323 -1.11 -3.02 -0.35
C PHE A 323 -0.86 -3.46 -1.80
N PRO A 324 -1.51 -2.80 -2.79
CA PRO A 324 -1.40 -3.16 -4.20
C PRO A 324 -0.08 -2.69 -4.85
N ILE A 325 0.82 -2.11 -4.07
CA ILE A 325 2.12 -1.59 -4.51
C ILE A 325 3.23 -2.11 -3.62
N SER A 326 4.44 -2.22 -4.17
CA SER A 326 5.63 -2.57 -3.39
C SER A 326 5.88 -1.55 -2.27
N PRO A 327 6.43 -1.98 -1.12
CA PRO A 327 6.85 -1.08 -0.05
C PRO A 327 8.09 -0.23 -0.43
N PHE A 328 8.75 -0.58 -1.55
CA PHE A 328 10.00 0.01 -2.04
C PHE A 328 9.91 0.44 -3.49
#